data_f3934f43af9216eaaae52af3ddb378a6
#
_entry.id   f3934f43af9216eaaae52af3ddb378a6
#
_cell.length_a   1.000
_cell.length_b   1.000
_cell.length_c   1.000
_cell.angle_alpha   90.00
_cell.angle_beta   90.00
_cell.angle_gamma   90.00
#
_symmetry.space_group_name_H-M   'P 1'
#
loop_
_entity.id
_entity.type
_entity.pdbx_description
1 polymer ?
#
loop_
_entity_poly.entity_id
_entity_poly.type
_entity_poly.pdbx_seq_one_letter_code
_entity_poly.pdbx_strand_id
1 'polypeptide(L)'
;MNFKSLFFFIFFCIPIFTFSQNHSVARKWNEVILQSIRNDLARPTVHARNLFHISAAMFDAWAVFDDDSQTYFLGNEIHGEYIPYKNTVYFGNKKKNQEKAISYAAYRLLIHRY
;
A
#
# COMPACT_ATOMS: atom_id res chain seq x y z
N MET A 1 -28.55 13.09 -42.58
CA MET A 1 -28.17 12.98 -41.16
C MET A 1 -28.09 14.41 -40.61
N ASN A 2 -28.99 14.73 -39.66
CA ASN A 2 -29.11 16.09 -39.13
C ASN A 2 -27.86 16.45 -38.31
N PHE A 3 -27.38 17.70 -38.46
CA PHE A 3 -26.19 18.20 -37.75
C PHE A 3 -26.23 18.00 -36.23
N LYS A 4 -27.43 18.06 -35.66
CA LYS A 4 -27.68 17.76 -34.23
C LYS A 4 -27.43 16.28 -33.87
N SER A 5 -27.77 15.35 -34.78
CA SER A 5 -27.55 13.92 -34.58
C SER A 5 -26.05 13.55 -34.68
N LEU A 6 -25.32 14.23 -35.58
CA LEU A 6 -23.87 14.07 -35.70
C LEU A 6 -23.14 14.56 -34.44
N PHE A 7 -23.60 15.70 -33.88
CA PHE A 7 -23.01 16.26 -32.66
C PHE A 7 -23.24 15.36 -31.43
N PHE A 8 -24.44 14.73 -31.34
CA PHE A 8 -24.77 13.77 -30.28
C PHE A 8 -23.93 12.50 -30.40
N PHE A 9 -23.65 12.03 -31.61
CA PHE A 9 -22.84 10.85 -31.88
C PHE A 9 -21.35 11.10 -31.55
N ILE A 10 -20.84 12.29 -31.86
CA ILE A 10 -19.47 12.69 -31.52
C ILE A 10 -19.29 12.79 -29.99
N PHE A 11 -20.31 13.28 -29.26
CA PHE A 11 -20.26 13.38 -27.80
C PHE A 11 -20.31 12.00 -27.11
N PHE A 12 -20.96 11.03 -27.73
CA PHE A 12 -21.02 9.65 -27.22
C PHE A 12 -19.76 8.84 -27.56
N CYS A 13 -19.01 9.27 -28.57
CA CYS A 13 -17.74 8.65 -28.98
C CYS A 13 -16.50 9.27 -28.32
N ILE A 14 -16.65 10.12 -27.30
CA ILE A 14 -15.48 10.51 -26.48
C ILE A 14 -15.05 9.26 -25.74
N PRO A 15 -14.01 8.55 -26.18
CA PRO A 15 -13.57 7.34 -25.49
C PRO A 15 -13.12 7.78 -24.12
N ILE A 16 -13.64 7.09 -23.16
CA ILE A 16 -13.13 7.07 -21.82
C ILE A 16 -11.67 6.62 -21.94
N PHE A 17 -10.75 7.54 -22.10
CA PHE A 17 -9.33 7.28 -21.89
C PHE A 17 -9.18 7.01 -20.39
N THR A 18 -9.50 5.80 -19.98
CA THR A 18 -9.12 5.29 -18.68
C THR A 18 -7.59 5.19 -18.71
N PHE A 19 -6.94 6.24 -18.19
CA PHE A 19 -5.52 6.13 -17.89
C PHE A 19 -5.39 5.01 -16.88
N SER A 20 -4.77 3.91 -17.32
CA SER A 20 -4.34 2.85 -16.40
C SER A 20 -3.40 3.48 -15.39
N GLN A 21 -3.91 3.72 -14.19
CA GLN A 21 -3.11 4.30 -13.11
C GLN A 21 -2.04 3.29 -12.74
N ASN A 22 -0.79 3.69 -12.78
CA ASN A 22 0.30 2.92 -12.19
C ASN A 22 0.02 2.75 -10.70
N HIS A 23 -0.30 1.54 -10.29
CA HIS A 23 -0.61 1.23 -8.90
C HIS A 23 0.61 1.46 -8.01
N SER A 24 0.37 2.05 -6.84
CA SER A 24 1.41 2.20 -5.82
C SER A 24 1.97 0.85 -5.38
N VAL A 25 3.18 0.85 -4.87
CA VAL A 25 3.82 -0.37 -4.31
C VAL A 25 2.96 -0.97 -3.19
N ALA A 26 2.40 -0.16 -2.32
CA ALA A 26 1.51 -0.62 -1.25
C ALA A 26 0.27 -1.34 -1.82
N ARG A 27 -0.36 -0.83 -2.89
CA ARG A 27 -1.47 -1.49 -3.54
C ARG A 27 -1.09 -2.85 -4.14
N LYS A 28 0.08 -2.94 -4.77
CA LYS A 28 0.57 -4.21 -5.32
C LYS A 28 0.74 -5.26 -4.21
N TRP A 29 1.29 -4.86 -3.07
CA TRP A 29 1.42 -5.74 -1.92
C TRP A 29 0.08 -6.14 -1.32
N ASN A 30 -0.90 -5.23 -1.27
CA ASN A 30 -2.25 -5.58 -0.84
C ASN A 30 -2.89 -6.67 -1.70
N GLU A 31 -2.69 -6.66 -3.01
CA GLU A 31 -3.16 -7.76 -3.89
C GLU A 31 -2.48 -9.08 -3.56
N VAL A 32 -1.17 -9.07 -3.28
CA VAL A 32 -0.43 -10.27 -2.85
C VAL A 32 -0.98 -10.81 -1.52
N ILE A 33 -1.27 -9.94 -0.55
CA ILE A 33 -1.86 -10.31 0.74
C ILE A 33 -3.25 -10.94 0.54
N LEU A 34 -4.08 -10.32 -0.29
CA LEU A 34 -5.43 -10.84 -0.59
C LEU A 34 -5.36 -12.22 -1.28
N GLN A 35 -4.37 -12.42 -2.16
CA GLN A 35 -4.15 -13.73 -2.78
C GLN A 35 -3.70 -14.78 -1.75
N SER A 36 -2.84 -14.40 -0.81
CA SER A 36 -2.42 -15.29 0.28
C SER A 36 -3.61 -15.69 1.17
N ILE A 37 -4.50 -14.73 1.48
CA ILE A 37 -5.73 -14.99 2.23
C ILE A 37 -6.66 -15.97 1.48
N ARG A 38 -6.81 -15.81 0.16
CA ARG A 38 -7.64 -16.71 -0.66
C ARG A 38 -7.12 -18.14 -0.70
N ASN A 39 -5.82 -18.31 -0.54
CA ASN A 39 -5.15 -19.63 -0.56
C ASN A 39 -5.02 -20.26 0.84
N ASP A 40 -5.34 -19.53 1.91
CA ASP A 40 -5.27 -20.01 3.29
C ASP A 40 -6.64 -20.53 3.76
N LEU A 41 -6.62 -21.24 4.88
CA LEU A 41 -7.85 -21.67 5.56
C LEU A 41 -8.71 -20.46 5.99
N ALA A 42 -10.02 -20.61 5.92
CA ALA A 42 -10.97 -19.56 6.30
C ALA A 42 -10.89 -19.23 7.79
N ARG A 43 -10.08 -18.24 8.16
CA ARG A 43 -9.87 -17.74 9.53
C ARG A 43 -10.03 -16.23 9.59
N PRO A 44 -11.27 -15.69 9.52
CA PRO A 44 -11.53 -14.26 9.34
C PRO A 44 -10.81 -13.34 10.36
N THR A 45 -10.82 -13.71 11.62
CA THR A 45 -10.16 -12.93 12.69
C THR A 45 -8.63 -12.91 12.55
N VAL A 46 -8.03 -14.02 12.13
CA VAL A 46 -6.59 -14.10 11.85
C VAL A 46 -6.24 -13.25 10.62
N HIS A 47 -7.04 -13.34 9.56
CA HIS A 47 -6.82 -12.54 8.35
C HIS A 47 -6.96 -11.04 8.62
N ALA A 48 -7.97 -10.62 9.41
CA ALA A 48 -8.13 -9.22 9.79
C ALA A 48 -6.91 -8.70 10.56
N ARG A 49 -6.40 -9.47 11.52
CA ARG A 49 -5.17 -9.15 12.24
C ARG A 49 -3.95 -9.07 11.31
N ASN A 50 -3.80 -10.02 10.41
CA ASN A 50 -2.67 -10.04 9.48
C ASN A 50 -2.71 -8.84 8.52
N LEU A 51 -3.89 -8.49 7.99
CA LEU A 51 -4.10 -7.28 7.19
C LEU A 51 -3.70 -6.02 7.94
N PHE A 52 -4.14 -5.89 9.19
CA PHE A 52 -3.78 -4.73 10.03
C PHE A 52 -2.26 -4.65 10.22
N HIS A 53 -1.62 -5.73 10.65
CA HIS A 53 -0.18 -5.72 10.93
C HIS A 53 0.66 -5.39 9.69
N ILE A 54 0.33 -5.98 8.54
CA ILE A 54 1.07 -5.73 7.31
C ILE A 54 0.84 -4.30 6.82
N SER A 55 -0.39 -3.79 6.90
CA SER A 55 -0.71 -2.42 6.52
C SER A 55 -0.02 -1.39 7.41
N ALA A 56 0.00 -1.60 8.72
CA ALA A 56 0.68 -0.72 9.66
C ALA A 56 2.20 -0.74 9.46
N ALA A 57 2.79 -1.91 9.19
CA ALA A 57 4.21 -2.01 8.89
C ALA A 57 4.60 -1.33 7.56
N MET A 58 3.75 -1.44 6.53
CA MET A 58 3.95 -0.69 5.28
C MET A 58 3.84 0.81 5.48
N PHE A 59 2.90 1.25 6.34
CA PHE A 59 2.75 2.66 6.70
C PHE A 59 4.00 3.17 7.43
N ASP A 60 4.45 2.47 8.46
CA ASP A 60 5.66 2.85 9.19
C ASP A 60 6.89 2.90 8.29
N ALA A 61 7.04 1.90 7.40
CA ALA A 61 8.12 1.86 6.44
C ALA A 61 8.12 3.04 5.45
N TRP A 62 6.95 3.61 5.17
CA TRP A 62 6.81 4.83 4.39
C TRP A 62 7.03 6.07 5.25
N ALA A 63 6.42 6.12 6.46
CA ALA A 63 6.41 7.29 7.34
C ALA A 63 7.80 7.70 7.82
N VAL A 64 8.73 6.74 8.00
CA VAL A 64 10.12 7.04 8.38
C VAL A 64 10.89 7.89 7.37
N PHE A 65 10.38 8.05 6.16
CA PHE A 65 10.94 8.94 5.14
C PHE A 65 10.14 10.24 4.97
N ASP A 66 9.05 10.41 5.72
CA ASP A 66 8.16 11.55 5.58
C ASP A 66 8.25 12.44 6.82
N ASP A 67 8.64 13.71 6.60
CA ASP A 67 8.93 14.63 7.72
C ASP A 67 7.67 15.10 8.45
N ASP A 68 6.51 15.01 7.78
CA ASP A 68 5.21 15.46 8.31
C ASP A 68 4.41 14.31 8.97
N SER A 69 4.84 13.05 8.78
CA SER A 69 4.11 11.87 9.25
C SER A 69 4.75 11.26 10.50
N GLN A 70 3.90 10.84 11.42
CA GLN A 70 4.34 10.05 12.58
C GLN A 70 4.15 8.56 12.31
N THR A 71 5.12 7.76 12.74
CA THR A 71 5.03 6.30 12.70
C THR A 71 3.98 5.78 13.69
N TYR A 72 3.37 4.64 13.39
CA TYR A 72 2.38 4.02 14.27
C TYR A 72 3.04 3.16 15.37
N PHE A 73 3.95 2.28 14.99
CA PHE A 73 4.67 1.42 15.92
C PHE A 73 6.04 1.97 16.30
N LEU A 74 6.85 2.33 15.31
CA LEU A 74 8.25 2.67 15.49
C LEU A 74 8.42 3.96 16.32
N GLY A 75 9.20 3.87 17.40
CA GLY A 75 9.43 4.99 18.32
C GLY A 75 8.27 5.27 19.27
N ASN A 76 7.23 4.45 19.30
CA ASN A 76 6.06 4.59 20.16
C ASN A 76 5.97 3.46 21.19
N GLU A 77 5.24 3.72 22.26
CA GLU A 77 4.85 2.72 23.25
C GLU A 77 3.49 2.14 22.87
N ILE A 78 3.43 0.83 22.70
CA ILE A 78 2.21 0.11 22.32
C ILE A 78 1.95 -0.97 23.39
N HIS A 79 0.83 -0.87 24.08
CA HIS A 79 0.45 -1.79 25.14
C HIS A 79 1.51 -1.98 26.25
N GLY A 80 2.23 -0.90 26.60
CA GLY A 80 3.26 -0.92 27.63
C GLY A 80 4.63 -1.41 27.15
N GLU A 81 4.78 -1.68 25.84
CA GLU A 81 6.05 -2.06 25.22
C GLU A 81 6.52 -0.96 24.28
N TYR A 82 7.72 -0.41 24.54
CA TYR A 82 8.34 0.58 23.67
C TYR A 82 9.03 -0.09 22.51
N ILE A 83 8.66 0.31 21.28
CA ILE A 83 9.27 -0.20 20.05
C ILE A 83 10.38 0.75 19.61
N PRO A 84 11.65 0.38 19.82
CA PRO A 84 12.75 1.29 19.54
C PRO A 84 12.87 1.59 18.05
N TYR A 85 13.07 2.86 17.74
CA TYR A 85 13.38 3.32 16.40
C TYR A 85 14.64 4.18 16.42
N LYS A 86 15.63 3.80 15.62
CA LYS A 86 16.80 4.60 15.38
C LYS A 86 16.67 5.27 14.02
N ASN A 87 16.63 6.59 14.02
CA ASN A 87 16.52 7.36 12.78
C ASN A 87 17.59 6.93 11.76
N THR A 88 17.16 6.61 10.57
CA THR A 88 18.04 6.07 9.53
C THR A 88 18.33 7.16 8.51
N VAL A 89 19.63 7.46 8.32
CA VAL A 89 20.06 8.33 7.23
C VAL A 89 19.98 7.54 5.92
N TYR A 90 19.26 8.08 4.94
CA TYR A 90 19.17 7.48 3.62
C TYR A 90 19.80 8.38 2.56
N PHE A 91 20.36 7.76 1.52
CA PHE A 91 20.98 8.45 0.40
C PHE A 91 20.20 8.17 -0.89
N GLY A 92 20.21 9.15 -1.79
CA GLY A 92 19.61 9.00 -3.11
C GLY A 92 18.12 9.36 -3.17
N ASN A 93 17.37 8.68 -4.00
CA ASN A 93 15.98 9.03 -4.29
C ASN A 93 15.03 8.58 -3.18
N LYS A 94 14.41 9.54 -2.47
CA LYS A 94 13.45 9.33 -1.37
C LYS A 94 12.35 8.33 -1.77
N LYS A 95 11.69 8.53 -2.91
CA LYS A 95 10.59 7.68 -3.37
C LYS A 95 11.03 6.23 -3.58
N LYS A 96 12.19 6.01 -4.21
CA LYS A 96 12.72 4.64 -4.39
C LYS A 96 13.04 3.97 -3.06
N ASN A 97 13.57 4.72 -2.11
CA ASN A 97 13.85 4.20 -0.77
C ASN A 97 12.57 3.84 -0.02
N GLN A 98 11.53 4.69 -0.08
CA GLN A 98 10.19 4.39 0.46
C GLN A 98 9.61 3.11 -0.16
N GLU A 99 9.59 3.00 -1.48
CA GLU A 99 9.06 1.83 -2.19
C GLU A 99 9.80 0.53 -1.83
N LYS A 100 11.12 0.61 -1.66
CA LYS A 100 11.96 -0.52 -1.21
C LYS A 100 11.65 -0.89 0.24
N ALA A 101 11.53 0.09 1.13
CA ALA A 101 11.21 -0.16 2.54
C ALA A 101 9.82 -0.77 2.72
N ILE A 102 8.79 -0.24 2.04
CA ILE A 102 7.44 -0.80 2.00
C ILE A 102 7.49 -2.27 1.53
N SER A 103 8.20 -2.53 0.44
CA SER A 103 8.28 -3.89 -0.11
C SER A 103 8.97 -4.85 0.84
N TYR A 104 10.03 -4.42 1.52
CA TYR A 104 10.73 -5.25 2.48
C TYR A 104 9.86 -5.56 3.70
N ALA A 105 9.17 -4.56 4.26
CA ALA A 105 8.27 -4.73 5.40
C ALA A 105 7.12 -5.69 5.08
N ALA A 106 6.45 -5.48 3.95
CA ALA A 106 5.37 -6.36 3.50
C ALA A 106 5.85 -7.80 3.28
N TYR A 107 6.96 -7.98 2.57
CA TYR A 107 7.54 -9.29 2.29
C TYR A 107 7.88 -10.06 3.57
N ARG A 108 8.58 -9.42 4.51
CA ARG A 108 9.01 -10.06 5.77
C ARG A 108 7.82 -10.53 6.61
N LEU A 109 6.77 -9.72 6.70
CA LEU A 109 5.57 -10.12 7.44
C LEU A 109 4.75 -11.17 6.69
N LEU A 110 4.66 -11.08 5.38
CA LEU A 110 3.91 -12.03 4.58
C LEU A 110 4.46 -13.45 4.72
N ILE A 111 5.78 -13.65 4.55
CA ILE A 111 6.43 -14.96 4.70
C ILE A 111 6.43 -15.50 6.13
N HIS A 112 6.16 -14.64 7.12
CA HIS A 112 6.02 -15.05 8.52
C HIS A 112 4.58 -15.48 8.85
N ARG A 113 3.60 -14.98 8.10
CA ARG A 113 2.17 -15.19 8.39
C ARG A 113 1.52 -16.26 7.51
N TYR A 114 2.06 -16.50 6.32
CA TYR A 114 1.59 -17.43 5.31
C TYR A 114 2.71 -18.36 4.83
#